data_8f6b65c5952dbce7268ed1dbda811f3d
#
_entry.id   8f6b65c5952dbce7268ed1dbda811f3d
#
_cell.length_a   1.000
_cell.length_b   1.000
_cell.length_c   1.000
_cell.angle_alpha   90.00
_cell.angle_beta   90.00
_cell.angle_gamma   90.00
#
_symmetry.space_group_name_H-M   'P 1'
#
loop_
_entity.id
_entity.type
_entity.pdbx_description
1 polymer ?
#
loop_
_entity_poly.entity_id
_entity_poly.type
_entity_poly.pdbx_seq_one_letter_code
_entity_poly.pdbx_strand_id
1 'polypeptide(L)'
;MRTNYVLCTWSGARRTPDMRVRADPAFYLKQHMKSLRLLRHSLDQITVMVPENFNEPPEFREFLNEIPRQVQNASVVVMERPNVGMSYGSMSDCYAKYRTEFDYYFFMEDDYVFTLDDFDKLHTDVMEADEKCGYLCGLAWALPGLPLHAGIANGVMRASALEAVFQEHNQIPHANGTNYSHNEMAGQVGQSQAILAKGFTLRDWKHKYRIAFRENEYLVKEFHTTAFVTLMRPL
;
A
#
# COMPACT_ATOMS: atom_id res chain seq x y z
N MET A 1 14.03 -4.35 -14.69
CA MET A 1 13.02 -3.65 -13.86
C MET A 1 12.88 -4.41 -12.56
N ARG A 2 13.16 -3.74 -11.44
CA ARG A 2 13.12 -4.34 -10.09
C ARG A 2 11.96 -3.76 -9.30
N THR A 3 11.28 -4.59 -8.53
CA THR A 3 10.05 -4.24 -7.82
C THR A 3 10.13 -4.59 -6.34
N ASN A 4 9.69 -3.67 -5.47
CA ASN A 4 9.50 -3.93 -4.05
C ASN A 4 8.01 -3.82 -3.69
N TYR A 5 7.46 -4.89 -3.14
CA TYR A 5 6.09 -4.92 -2.63
C TYR A 5 6.10 -4.61 -1.14
N VAL A 6 5.65 -3.40 -0.79
CA VAL A 6 5.66 -2.88 0.59
C VAL A 6 4.29 -3.11 1.21
N LEU A 7 4.20 -4.10 2.07
CA LEU A 7 2.99 -4.46 2.79
C LEU A 7 2.98 -3.80 4.16
N CYS A 8 2.14 -2.78 4.31
CA CYS A 8 1.94 -2.08 5.57
C CYS A 8 0.89 -2.82 6.40
N THR A 9 1.29 -3.42 7.52
CA THR A 9 0.40 -4.16 8.41
C THR A 9 0.21 -3.46 9.75
N TRP A 10 -0.81 -3.88 10.50
CA TRP A 10 -1.11 -3.36 11.82
C TRP A 10 -1.70 -4.42 12.73
N SER A 11 -1.06 -4.65 13.88
CA SER A 11 -1.47 -5.63 14.89
C SER A 11 -2.47 -5.09 15.92
N GLY A 12 -2.72 -3.77 15.94
CA GLY A 12 -3.56 -3.11 16.93
C GLY A 12 -5.03 -2.99 16.52
N ALA A 13 -5.77 -2.27 17.36
CA ALA A 13 -7.18 -1.98 17.11
C ALA A 13 -7.35 -1.19 15.81
N ARG A 14 -8.30 -1.61 14.98
CA ARG A 14 -8.64 -0.95 13.73
C ARG A 14 -9.75 0.08 13.96
N ARG A 15 -9.79 1.09 13.10
CA ARG A 15 -10.79 2.16 13.17
C ARG A 15 -12.23 1.64 13.22
N THR A 16 -12.51 0.59 12.46
CA THR A 16 -13.79 -0.11 12.51
C THR A 16 -13.58 -1.49 13.10
N PRO A 17 -14.33 -1.88 14.16
CA PRO A 17 -14.23 -3.20 14.74
C PRO A 17 -14.46 -4.29 13.67
N ASP A 18 -13.62 -5.31 13.68
CA ASP A 18 -13.74 -6.46 12.78
C ASP A 18 -13.67 -7.76 13.60
N MET A 19 -14.74 -8.54 13.54
CA MET A 19 -14.83 -9.80 14.28
C MET A 19 -13.77 -10.81 13.84
N ARG A 20 -13.34 -10.75 12.57
CA ARG A 20 -12.28 -11.63 12.05
C ARG A 20 -10.93 -11.33 12.72
N VAL A 21 -10.61 -10.04 12.89
CA VAL A 21 -9.39 -9.60 13.59
C VAL A 21 -9.47 -9.87 15.09
N ARG A 22 -10.69 -9.85 15.69
CA ARG A 22 -10.87 -10.26 17.09
C ARG A 22 -10.61 -11.75 17.28
N ALA A 23 -10.99 -12.58 16.31
CA ALA A 23 -10.77 -14.02 16.35
C ALA A 23 -9.32 -14.41 15.97
N ASP A 24 -8.70 -13.64 15.06
CA ASP A 24 -7.33 -13.84 14.59
C ASP A 24 -6.67 -12.47 14.33
N PRO A 25 -5.84 -11.96 15.23
CA PRO A 25 -5.18 -10.67 15.07
C PRO A 25 -4.34 -10.55 13.79
N ALA A 26 -3.84 -11.65 13.27
CA ALA A 26 -3.05 -11.70 12.02
C ALA A 26 -3.91 -11.95 10.78
N PHE A 27 -5.25 -11.94 10.89
CA PHE A 27 -6.17 -12.31 9.80
C PHE A 27 -5.83 -11.64 8.46
N TYR A 28 -5.72 -10.32 8.43
CA TYR A 28 -5.45 -9.58 7.18
C TYR A 28 -4.08 -9.93 6.61
N LEU A 29 -3.05 -9.95 7.45
CA LEU A 29 -1.70 -10.30 7.03
C LEU A 29 -1.63 -11.73 6.49
N LYS A 30 -2.31 -12.69 7.13
CA LYS A 30 -2.42 -14.07 6.65
C LYS A 30 -3.10 -14.16 5.27
N GLN A 31 -4.22 -13.43 5.09
CA GLN A 31 -4.92 -13.42 3.80
C GLN A 31 -4.07 -12.78 2.71
N HIS A 32 -3.38 -11.71 3.03
CA HIS A 32 -2.50 -11.03 2.09
C HIS A 32 -1.32 -11.91 1.66
N MET A 33 -0.62 -12.51 2.61
CA MET A 33 0.48 -13.45 2.33
C MET A 33 0.00 -14.69 1.57
N LYS A 34 -1.21 -15.17 1.86
CA LYS A 34 -1.85 -16.25 1.09
C LYS A 34 -2.09 -15.83 -0.36
N SER A 35 -2.61 -14.63 -0.60
CA SER A 35 -2.81 -14.10 -1.96
C SER A 35 -1.50 -14.05 -2.74
N LEU A 36 -0.44 -13.48 -2.17
CA LEU A 36 0.88 -13.41 -2.80
C LEU A 36 1.49 -14.79 -3.09
N ARG A 37 1.18 -15.81 -2.29
CA ARG A 37 1.64 -17.19 -2.54
C ARG A 37 0.89 -17.86 -3.68
N LEU A 38 -0.36 -17.54 -3.89
CA LEU A 38 -1.23 -18.20 -4.86
C LEU A 38 -1.18 -17.57 -6.24
N LEU A 39 -1.06 -16.23 -6.30
CA LEU A 39 -1.01 -15.49 -7.56
C LEU A 39 0.39 -15.55 -8.17
N ARG A 40 0.46 -15.77 -9.47
CA ARG A 40 1.72 -15.61 -10.20
C ARG A 40 2.14 -14.15 -10.23
N HIS A 41 3.39 -13.88 -9.91
CA HIS A 41 4.02 -12.55 -9.97
C HIS A 41 5.53 -12.66 -10.17
N SER A 42 6.16 -11.55 -10.54
CA SER A 42 7.61 -11.42 -10.78
C SER A 42 8.25 -10.41 -9.81
N LEU A 43 7.67 -10.24 -8.63
CA LEU A 43 8.23 -9.35 -7.60
C LEU A 43 9.64 -9.81 -7.20
N ASP A 44 10.54 -8.85 -6.97
CA ASP A 44 11.90 -9.15 -6.49
C ASP A 44 11.95 -9.21 -4.96
N GLN A 45 11.17 -8.35 -4.29
CA GLN A 45 11.10 -8.31 -2.83
C GLN A 45 9.68 -8.03 -2.34
N ILE A 46 9.34 -8.62 -1.20
CA ILE A 46 8.17 -8.31 -0.38
C ILE A 46 8.70 -7.80 0.96
N THR A 47 8.42 -6.55 1.29
CA THR A 47 8.79 -5.95 2.57
C THR A 47 7.54 -5.81 3.45
N VAL A 48 7.46 -6.61 4.50
CA VAL A 48 6.37 -6.53 5.49
C VAL A 48 6.75 -5.49 6.53
N MET A 49 6.07 -4.37 6.53
CA MET A 49 6.31 -3.25 7.46
C MET A 49 5.45 -3.41 8.70
N VAL A 50 6.09 -3.50 9.86
CA VAL A 50 5.46 -3.76 11.16
C VAL A 50 5.68 -2.56 12.08
N PRO A 51 4.72 -1.64 12.22
CA PRO A 51 4.79 -0.57 13.21
C PRO A 51 4.72 -1.15 14.63
N GLU A 52 5.55 -0.63 15.52
CA GLU A 52 5.57 -1.00 16.94
C GLU A 52 4.19 -0.84 17.57
N ASN A 53 3.80 -1.86 18.33
CA ASN A 53 2.57 -1.87 19.10
C ASN A 53 2.85 -2.47 20.48
N PHE A 54 2.80 -1.65 21.52
CA PHE A 54 3.04 -2.10 22.90
C PHE A 54 2.04 -3.15 23.39
N ASN A 55 0.87 -3.24 22.74
CA ASN A 55 -0.17 -4.22 23.03
C ASN A 55 -0.31 -5.23 21.90
N GLU A 56 0.80 -5.58 21.24
CA GLU A 56 0.78 -6.55 20.15
C GLU A 56 0.31 -7.91 20.63
N PRO A 57 -0.72 -8.50 20.01
CA PRO A 57 -1.16 -9.85 20.37
C PRO A 57 -0.08 -10.89 20.07
N PRO A 58 0.17 -11.86 20.97
CA PRO A 58 1.17 -12.91 20.76
C PRO A 58 0.98 -13.67 19.45
N GLU A 59 -0.25 -13.97 19.06
CA GLU A 59 -0.61 -14.69 17.84
C GLU A 59 -0.18 -13.94 16.57
N PHE A 60 -0.16 -12.60 16.63
CA PHE A 60 0.35 -11.79 15.52
C PHE A 60 1.88 -11.94 15.41
N ARG A 61 2.58 -11.88 16.54
CA ARG A 61 4.04 -12.09 16.61
C ARG A 61 4.44 -13.50 16.18
N GLU A 62 3.70 -14.51 16.61
CA GLU A 62 3.92 -15.89 16.17
C GLU A 62 3.83 -15.99 14.66
N PHE A 63 2.78 -15.44 14.06
CA PHE A 63 2.66 -15.47 12.61
C PHE A 63 3.77 -14.70 11.88
N LEU A 64 4.23 -13.56 12.40
CA LEU A 64 5.38 -12.86 11.82
C LEU A 64 6.64 -13.74 11.75
N ASN A 65 6.87 -14.57 12.80
CA ASN A 65 8.00 -15.50 12.84
C ASN A 65 7.84 -16.67 11.85
N GLU A 66 6.62 -17.00 11.47
CA GLU A 66 6.31 -18.06 10.50
C GLU A 66 6.33 -17.58 9.04
N ILE A 67 6.42 -16.27 8.79
CA ILE A 67 6.49 -15.73 7.44
C ILE A 67 7.72 -16.32 6.72
N PRO A 68 7.55 -16.95 5.56
CA PRO A 68 8.67 -17.55 4.84
C PRO A 68 9.61 -16.44 4.33
N ARG A 69 10.90 -16.73 4.27
CA ARG A 69 11.90 -15.80 3.73
C ARG A 69 11.84 -15.62 2.22
N GLN A 70 11.01 -16.39 1.56
CA GLN A 70 10.80 -16.35 0.12
C GLN A 70 9.35 -16.73 -0.22
N VAL A 71 8.75 -15.99 -1.14
CA VAL A 71 7.44 -16.29 -1.75
C VAL A 71 7.64 -16.27 -3.26
N GLN A 72 7.47 -17.43 -3.90
CA GLN A 72 7.87 -17.66 -5.29
C GLN A 72 9.35 -17.25 -5.49
N ASN A 73 9.63 -16.24 -6.32
CA ASN A 73 10.99 -15.73 -6.56
C ASN A 73 11.32 -14.50 -5.71
N ALA A 74 10.34 -13.91 -5.02
CA ALA A 74 10.54 -12.72 -4.21
C ALA A 74 11.18 -13.05 -2.86
N SER A 75 12.22 -12.33 -2.48
CA SER A 75 12.71 -12.34 -1.10
C SER A 75 11.69 -11.69 -0.17
N VAL A 76 11.53 -12.20 1.06
CA VAL A 76 10.62 -11.62 2.06
C VAL A 76 11.43 -11.08 3.23
N VAL A 77 11.22 -9.80 3.53
CA VAL A 77 11.85 -9.10 4.65
C VAL A 77 10.77 -8.55 5.57
N VAL A 78 10.84 -8.89 6.86
CA VAL A 78 10.04 -8.25 7.89
C VAL A 78 10.84 -7.07 8.46
N MET A 79 10.26 -5.88 8.47
CA MET A 79 10.89 -4.66 8.93
C MET A 79 10.05 -4.00 10.01
N GLU A 80 10.55 -4.04 11.25
CA GLU A 80 9.97 -3.35 12.37
C GLU A 80 10.37 -1.87 12.36
N ARG A 81 9.47 -1.00 12.85
CA ARG A 81 9.67 0.44 12.87
C ARG A 81 8.84 1.12 13.96
N PRO A 82 9.24 2.30 14.44
CA PRO A 82 8.39 3.13 15.30
C PRO A 82 7.04 3.41 14.65
N ASN A 83 5.96 3.42 15.43
CA ASN A 83 4.63 3.73 14.91
C ASN A 83 4.43 5.25 14.75
N VAL A 84 5.05 5.81 13.73
CA VAL A 84 4.93 7.22 13.34
C VAL A 84 4.43 7.29 11.91
N GLY A 85 3.38 8.06 11.64
CA GLY A 85 2.87 8.23 10.27
C GLY A 85 2.05 7.06 9.73
N MET A 86 1.70 6.08 10.57
CA MET A 86 0.87 4.91 10.18
C MET A 86 1.43 4.20 8.92
N SER A 87 0.58 3.82 7.97
CA SER A 87 0.98 3.21 6.69
C SER A 87 1.89 4.12 5.85
N TYR A 88 1.64 5.43 5.85
CA TYR A 88 2.47 6.39 5.10
C TYR A 88 3.88 6.52 5.68
N GLY A 89 4.03 6.47 7.00
CA GLY A 89 5.35 6.37 7.64
C GLY A 89 6.05 5.06 7.27
N SER A 90 5.33 3.95 7.20
CA SER A 90 5.88 2.66 6.72
C SER A 90 6.39 2.75 5.29
N MET A 91 5.64 3.40 4.41
CA MET A 91 6.05 3.67 3.03
C MET A 91 7.34 4.49 2.98
N SER A 92 7.40 5.57 3.78
CA SER A 92 8.56 6.45 3.89
C SER A 92 9.81 5.73 4.37
N ASP A 93 9.70 4.96 5.46
CA ASP A 93 10.83 4.25 6.05
C ASP A 93 11.34 3.13 5.12
N CYS A 94 10.42 2.41 4.46
CA CYS A 94 10.80 1.40 3.48
C CYS A 94 11.54 2.02 2.31
N TYR A 95 11.02 3.14 1.76
CA TYR A 95 11.70 3.84 0.67
C TYR A 95 13.08 4.34 1.12
N ALA A 96 13.18 4.98 2.28
CA ALA A 96 14.45 5.48 2.80
C ALA A 96 15.52 4.38 2.91
N LYS A 97 15.12 3.17 3.33
CA LYS A 97 16.02 2.01 3.47
C LYS A 97 16.48 1.45 2.14
N TYR A 98 15.57 1.33 1.17
CA TYR A 98 15.82 0.67 -0.11
C TYR A 98 15.89 1.65 -1.29
N ARG A 99 16.10 2.92 -0.99
CA ARG A 99 16.20 4.00 -1.97
C ARG A 99 17.14 3.61 -3.11
N THR A 100 16.68 3.77 -4.33
CA THR A 100 17.39 3.44 -5.57
C THR A 100 17.66 1.95 -5.84
N GLU A 101 17.25 1.03 -4.98
CA GLU A 101 17.43 -0.40 -5.23
C GLU A 101 16.37 -0.98 -6.17
N PHE A 102 15.20 -0.36 -6.25
CA PHE A 102 14.07 -0.81 -7.04
C PHE A 102 13.57 0.31 -7.97
N ASP A 103 12.98 -0.08 -9.10
CA ASP A 103 12.39 0.84 -10.06
C ASP A 103 10.96 1.22 -9.69
N TYR A 104 10.24 0.29 -9.04
CA TYR A 104 8.85 0.44 -8.62
C TYR A 104 8.62 -0.06 -7.20
N TYR A 105 7.78 0.67 -6.46
CA TYR A 105 7.32 0.34 -5.12
C TYR A 105 5.81 0.18 -5.13
N PHE A 106 5.34 -1.03 -4.82
CA PHE A 106 3.94 -1.32 -4.57
C PHE A 106 3.65 -1.03 -3.11
N PHE A 107 2.87 -0.01 -2.81
CA PHE A 107 2.47 0.31 -1.44
C PHE A 107 1.06 -0.22 -1.19
N MET A 108 0.95 -1.15 -0.27
CA MET A 108 -0.31 -1.84 0.04
C MET A 108 -0.55 -1.88 1.54
N GLU A 109 -1.79 -1.59 1.92
CA GLU A 109 -2.28 -1.88 3.26
C GLU A 109 -2.74 -3.33 3.33
N ASP A 110 -2.66 -3.96 4.49
CA ASP A 110 -2.87 -5.40 4.64
C ASP A 110 -4.32 -5.86 4.38
N ASP A 111 -5.28 -4.94 4.41
CA ASP A 111 -6.68 -5.21 4.09
C ASP A 111 -7.04 -5.09 2.60
N TYR A 112 -6.06 -4.88 1.72
CA TYR A 112 -6.19 -4.95 0.27
C TYR A 112 -5.37 -6.10 -0.28
N VAL A 113 -5.95 -6.91 -1.15
CA VAL A 113 -5.26 -8.02 -1.82
C VAL A 113 -5.45 -7.95 -3.32
N PHE A 114 -4.43 -8.32 -4.07
CA PHE A 114 -4.60 -8.58 -5.50
C PHE A 114 -5.35 -9.88 -5.74
N THR A 115 -6.03 -9.97 -6.87
CA THR A 115 -6.84 -11.13 -7.27
C THR A 115 -6.50 -11.67 -8.64
N LEU A 116 -5.56 -11.03 -9.35
CA LEU A 116 -5.13 -11.44 -10.68
C LEU A 116 -3.67 -11.87 -10.70
N ASP A 117 -3.39 -12.88 -11.49
CA ASP A 117 -2.04 -13.24 -11.89
C ASP A 117 -1.37 -12.07 -12.64
N ASP A 118 -0.05 -11.98 -12.51
CA ASP A 118 0.78 -10.98 -13.17
C ASP A 118 0.37 -9.52 -12.85
N PHE A 119 -0.26 -9.30 -11.68
CA PHE A 119 -0.72 -7.98 -11.24
C PHE A 119 0.42 -6.94 -11.23
N ASP A 120 1.61 -7.36 -10.86
CA ASP A 120 2.81 -6.53 -10.83
C ASP A 120 3.16 -6.03 -12.24
N LYS A 121 3.21 -6.94 -13.21
CA LYS A 121 3.45 -6.61 -14.61
C LYS A 121 2.33 -5.71 -15.17
N LEU A 122 1.08 -6.03 -14.87
CA LEU A 122 -0.06 -5.24 -15.33
C LEU A 122 0.06 -3.77 -14.89
N HIS A 123 0.49 -3.52 -13.65
CA HIS A 123 0.67 -2.16 -13.12
C HIS A 123 1.89 -1.46 -13.71
N THR A 124 3.01 -2.16 -13.78
CA THR A 124 4.24 -1.59 -14.30
C THR A 124 4.15 -1.30 -15.81
N ASP A 125 3.49 -2.14 -16.59
CA ASP A 125 3.25 -1.89 -18.03
C ASP A 125 2.44 -0.59 -18.25
N VAL A 126 1.46 -0.30 -17.40
CA VAL A 126 0.71 0.98 -17.46
C VAL A 126 1.61 2.17 -17.14
N MET A 127 2.52 2.03 -16.19
CA MET A 127 3.45 3.10 -15.83
C MET A 127 4.56 3.28 -16.87
N GLU A 128 5.05 2.19 -17.47
CA GLU A 128 6.04 2.26 -18.57
C GLU A 128 5.46 2.91 -19.83
N ALA A 129 4.19 2.72 -20.09
CA ALA A 129 3.49 3.39 -21.19
C ALA A 129 3.32 4.91 -21.00
N ASP A 130 3.59 5.43 -19.80
CA ASP A 130 3.50 6.84 -19.46
C ASP A 130 4.64 7.21 -18.48
N GLU A 131 5.75 7.69 -18.99
CA GLU A 131 6.93 8.07 -18.20
C GLU A 131 6.64 9.15 -17.16
N LYS A 132 5.60 9.97 -17.38
CA LYS A 132 5.17 10.98 -16.42
C LYS A 132 4.34 10.40 -15.28
N CYS A 133 3.82 9.19 -15.41
CA CYS A 133 3.07 8.55 -14.32
C CYS A 133 4.01 8.26 -13.15
N GLY A 134 3.92 9.07 -12.11
CA GLY A 134 4.68 8.90 -10.87
C GLY A 134 3.96 8.02 -9.86
N TYR A 135 2.62 7.98 -9.93
CA TYR A 135 1.79 7.20 -9.03
C TYR A 135 0.55 6.65 -9.74
N LEU A 136 0.44 5.35 -9.79
CA LEU A 136 -0.75 4.62 -10.24
C LEU A 136 -1.47 4.09 -9.00
N CYS A 137 -2.55 4.77 -8.59
CA CYS A 137 -3.30 4.47 -7.36
C CYS A 137 -4.63 3.77 -7.64
N GLY A 138 -5.28 3.28 -6.58
CA GLY A 138 -6.58 2.63 -6.69
C GLY A 138 -7.69 3.58 -7.14
N LEU A 139 -7.65 4.81 -6.63
CA LEU A 139 -8.62 5.87 -6.97
C LEU A 139 -7.95 7.24 -6.79
N ALA A 140 -8.01 8.10 -7.79
CA ALA A 140 -7.64 9.51 -7.67
C ALA A 140 -8.88 10.38 -7.81
N TRP A 141 -8.99 11.40 -6.98
CA TRP A 141 -10.09 12.36 -7.00
C TRP A 141 -9.68 13.74 -6.51
N ALA A 142 -10.50 14.73 -6.85
CA ALA A 142 -10.48 16.04 -6.26
C ALA A 142 -11.83 16.28 -5.58
N LEU A 143 -11.83 16.73 -4.35
CA LEU A 143 -13.02 17.04 -3.58
C LEU A 143 -13.09 18.54 -3.32
N PRO A 144 -14.28 19.13 -3.08
CA PRO A 144 -14.37 20.52 -2.66
C PRO A 144 -13.46 20.78 -1.44
N GLY A 145 -12.55 21.73 -1.59
CA GLY A 145 -11.56 22.08 -0.53
C GLY A 145 -10.34 21.16 -0.44
N LEU A 146 -10.25 20.11 -1.25
CA LEU A 146 -9.07 19.24 -1.32
C LEU A 146 -8.54 19.16 -2.76
N PRO A 147 -7.22 19.26 -2.96
CA PRO A 147 -6.64 19.13 -4.29
C PRO A 147 -6.73 17.69 -4.82
N LEU A 148 -6.39 17.49 -6.08
CA LEU A 148 -6.27 16.15 -6.66
C LEU A 148 -5.30 15.29 -5.83
N HIS A 149 -5.76 14.13 -5.40
CA HIS A 149 -4.95 13.20 -4.60
C HIS A 149 -5.42 11.75 -4.80
N ALA A 150 -4.60 10.81 -4.37
CA ALA A 150 -4.95 9.41 -4.30
C ALA A 150 -5.93 9.17 -3.14
N GLY A 151 -7.21 9.03 -3.44
CA GLY A 151 -8.25 8.76 -2.44
C GLY A 151 -8.20 7.33 -1.89
N ILE A 152 -7.62 6.40 -2.68
CA ILE A 152 -7.21 5.06 -2.24
C ILE A 152 -5.74 4.95 -2.55
N ALA A 153 -4.93 4.99 -1.50
CA ALA A 153 -3.49 5.11 -1.59
C ALA A 153 -2.78 3.81 -2.00
N ASN A 154 -3.47 2.66 -1.94
CA ASN A 154 -2.90 1.41 -2.42
C ASN A 154 -2.60 1.50 -3.91
N GLY A 155 -1.38 1.15 -4.33
CA GLY A 155 -0.96 1.26 -5.71
C GLY A 155 0.54 1.20 -5.89
N VAL A 156 1.01 1.71 -7.02
CA VAL A 156 2.41 1.63 -7.44
C VAL A 156 2.99 3.02 -7.63
N MET A 157 4.15 3.26 -7.06
CA MET A 157 4.91 4.50 -7.26
C MET A 157 6.22 4.20 -7.99
N ARG A 158 6.57 5.09 -8.91
CA ARG A 158 7.85 5.07 -9.64
C ARG A 158 8.96 5.57 -8.73
N ALA A 159 10.10 4.88 -8.70
CA ALA A 159 11.24 5.27 -7.86
C ALA A 159 11.76 6.68 -8.17
N SER A 160 11.77 7.09 -9.44
CA SER A 160 12.20 8.45 -9.82
C SER A 160 11.29 9.55 -9.25
N ALA A 161 9.98 9.29 -9.13
CA ALA A 161 9.04 10.23 -8.51
C ALA A 161 9.25 10.29 -6.99
N LEU A 162 9.41 9.13 -6.35
CA LEU A 162 9.73 9.04 -4.93
C LEU A 162 11.07 9.72 -4.61
N GLU A 163 12.08 9.52 -5.45
CA GLU A 163 13.40 10.12 -5.29
C GLU A 163 13.34 11.64 -5.36
N ALA A 164 12.63 12.19 -6.34
CA ALA A 164 12.47 13.63 -6.48
C ALA A 164 11.78 14.27 -5.25
N VAL A 165 10.78 13.57 -4.67
CA VAL A 165 10.12 13.99 -3.43
C VAL A 165 11.06 13.85 -2.24
N PHE A 166 11.76 12.73 -2.12
CA PHE A 166 12.66 12.44 -0.99
C PHE A 166 13.83 13.44 -0.93
N GLN A 167 14.39 13.82 -2.05
CA GLN A 167 15.48 14.80 -2.12
C GLN A 167 15.07 16.18 -1.56
N GLU A 168 13.81 16.56 -1.72
CA GLU A 168 13.33 17.85 -1.20
C GLU A 168 12.96 17.79 0.29
N HIS A 169 12.31 16.71 0.71
CA HIS A 169 11.70 16.61 2.03
C HIS A 169 12.49 15.73 3.00
N ASN A 170 13.54 15.02 2.54
CA ASN A 170 14.28 14.00 3.26
C ASN A 170 13.39 12.85 3.82
N GLN A 171 12.19 12.74 3.29
CA GLN A 171 11.21 11.68 3.59
C GLN A 171 10.10 11.67 2.54
N ILE A 172 9.35 10.58 2.45
CA ILE A 172 8.04 10.60 1.77
C ILE A 172 7.03 11.19 2.75
N PRO A 173 6.20 12.19 2.34
CA PRO A 173 5.32 12.93 3.25
C PRO A 173 4.42 12.04 4.10
N HIS A 174 4.42 12.25 5.41
CA HIS A 174 3.53 11.65 6.40
C HIS A 174 3.45 12.55 7.64
N ALA A 175 2.48 12.31 8.53
CA ALA A 175 2.39 13.04 9.79
C ALA A 175 3.35 12.50 10.86
N ASN A 176 3.76 13.35 11.79
CA ASN A 176 4.58 12.98 12.93
C ASN A 176 3.73 12.41 14.08
N GLY A 177 2.97 11.35 13.81
CA GLY A 177 2.12 10.73 14.83
C GLY A 177 1.14 9.72 14.26
N THR A 178 0.21 9.28 15.08
CA THR A 178 -0.77 8.25 14.75
C THR A 178 -2.20 8.78 14.61
N ASN A 179 -2.40 10.11 14.59
CA ASN A 179 -3.71 10.70 14.34
C ASN A 179 -4.15 10.44 12.90
N TYR A 180 -5.30 9.79 12.72
CA TYR A 180 -5.78 9.38 11.41
C TYR A 180 -5.94 10.56 10.44
N SER A 181 -6.66 11.61 10.83
CA SER A 181 -6.92 12.75 9.95
C SER A 181 -5.65 13.49 9.55
N HIS A 182 -4.70 13.62 10.48
CA HIS A 182 -3.40 14.21 10.16
C HIS A 182 -2.60 13.34 9.17
N ASN A 183 -2.66 12.02 9.33
CA ASN A 183 -1.99 11.11 8.40
C ASN A 183 -2.67 11.05 7.03
N GLU A 184 -3.99 11.15 6.98
CA GLU A 184 -4.73 11.26 5.72
C GLU A 184 -4.29 12.52 4.96
N MET A 185 -4.20 13.67 5.64
CA MET A 185 -3.79 14.94 5.03
C MET A 185 -2.30 14.96 4.66
N ALA A 186 -1.41 14.65 5.58
CA ALA A 186 0.03 14.72 5.34
C ALA A 186 0.53 13.55 4.47
N GLY A 187 -0.01 12.35 4.67
CA GLY A 187 0.33 11.16 3.88
C GLY A 187 -0.39 11.17 2.54
N GLN A 188 -1.68 10.91 2.54
CA GLN A 188 -2.45 10.68 1.31
C GLN A 188 -2.46 11.89 0.38
N VAL A 189 -2.86 13.06 0.90
CA VAL A 189 -2.90 14.30 0.12
C VAL A 189 -1.48 14.82 -0.08
N GLY A 190 -0.66 14.86 0.96
CA GLY A 190 0.70 15.41 0.92
C GLY A 190 1.61 14.66 -0.05
N GLN A 191 1.62 13.34 -0.04
CA GLN A 191 2.40 12.54 -1.00
C GLN A 191 1.97 12.81 -2.44
N SER A 192 0.65 12.83 -2.67
CA SER A 192 0.09 13.10 -3.99
C SER A 192 0.51 14.46 -4.52
N GLN A 193 0.39 15.50 -3.67
CA GLN A 193 0.77 16.86 -4.04
C GLN A 193 2.29 17.01 -4.24
N ALA A 194 3.10 16.33 -3.43
CA ALA A 194 4.55 16.33 -3.60
C ALA A 194 4.98 15.72 -4.94
N ILE A 195 4.36 14.60 -5.34
CA ILE A 195 4.59 13.94 -6.65
C ILE A 195 4.18 14.87 -7.81
N LEU A 196 3.00 15.49 -7.72
CA LEU A 196 2.51 16.43 -8.72
C LEU A 196 3.41 17.66 -8.84
N ALA A 197 3.91 18.21 -7.73
CA ALA A 197 4.84 19.35 -7.70
C ALA A 197 6.17 19.05 -8.39
N LYS A 198 6.56 17.77 -8.49
CA LYS A 198 7.75 17.33 -9.24
C LYS A 198 7.49 17.09 -10.74
N GLY A 199 6.32 17.45 -11.23
CA GLY A 199 5.96 17.35 -12.64
C GLY A 199 5.51 15.94 -13.08
N PHE A 200 5.37 15.01 -12.14
CA PHE A 200 4.76 13.72 -12.39
C PHE A 200 3.23 13.81 -12.38
N THR A 201 2.57 12.78 -12.86
CA THR A 201 1.11 12.66 -12.87
C THR A 201 0.63 11.57 -11.92
N LEU A 202 -0.61 11.72 -11.43
CA LEU A 202 -1.36 10.67 -10.78
C LEU A 202 -2.28 10.02 -11.80
N ARG A 203 -2.33 8.70 -11.80
CA ARG A 203 -3.31 7.93 -12.56
C ARG A 203 -4.05 6.99 -11.62
N ASP A 204 -5.27 6.67 -11.96
CA ASP A 204 -6.03 5.64 -11.26
C ASP A 204 -6.63 4.62 -12.22
N TRP A 205 -6.99 3.47 -11.67
CA TRP A 205 -7.64 2.41 -12.42
C TRP A 205 -9.04 2.80 -12.88
N LYS A 206 -9.68 3.77 -12.21
CA LYS A 206 -11.02 4.27 -12.53
C LYS A 206 -11.11 4.82 -13.95
N HIS A 207 -10.09 5.52 -14.42
CA HIS A 207 -10.11 6.07 -15.78
C HIS A 207 -10.05 5.01 -16.88
N LYS A 208 -9.38 3.90 -16.60
CA LYS A 208 -9.31 2.79 -17.55
C LYS A 208 -10.52 1.87 -17.43
N TYR A 209 -11.15 1.84 -16.27
CA TYR A 209 -12.09 0.84 -15.87
C TYR A 209 -13.15 1.47 -14.97
N ARG A 210 -14.40 1.33 -15.23
CA ARG A 210 -15.48 1.90 -14.42
C ARG A 210 -15.60 1.12 -13.11
N ILE A 211 -15.41 1.80 -11.99
CA ILE A 211 -15.68 1.25 -10.66
C ILE A 211 -17.18 1.36 -10.42
N ALA A 212 -17.86 0.24 -10.27
CA ALA A 212 -19.22 0.20 -9.77
C ALA A 212 -19.17 0.11 -8.23
N PHE A 213 -19.48 1.23 -7.54
CA PHE A 213 -19.82 1.17 -6.14
C PHE A 213 -21.28 0.72 -6.04
N ARG A 214 -21.52 -0.43 -5.41
CA ARG A 214 -22.88 -0.81 -5.00
C ARG A 214 -23.09 -0.32 -3.57
N GLU A 215 -24.04 0.59 -3.40
CA GLU A 215 -24.51 0.98 -2.08
C GLU A 215 -24.98 -0.27 -1.35
N ASN A 216 -24.53 -0.44 -0.10
CA ASN A 216 -24.90 -1.52 0.84
C ASN A 216 -24.27 -2.91 0.62
N GLU A 217 -23.29 -3.10 -0.24
CA GLU A 217 -22.53 -4.33 -0.24
C GLU A 217 -21.25 -4.17 0.56
N TYR A 218 -21.19 -4.83 1.68
CA TYR A 218 -20.08 -4.99 2.61
C TYR A 218 -18.91 -5.76 2.02
N LEU A 219 -18.80 -5.69 0.77
CA LEU A 219 -18.02 -6.64 0.07
C LEU A 219 -16.99 -5.89 -0.71
N VAL A 220 -15.82 -6.30 -0.61
CA VAL A 220 -14.94 -6.35 -1.72
C VAL A 220 -15.20 -5.17 -2.65
N LYS A 221 -14.59 -4.03 -2.40
CA LYS A 221 -14.48 -3.02 -3.46
C LYS A 221 -13.61 -3.65 -4.53
N GLU A 222 -14.24 -4.24 -5.54
CA GLU A 222 -13.55 -4.64 -6.73
C GLU A 222 -13.11 -3.38 -7.45
N PHE A 223 -11.82 -3.13 -7.42
CA PHE A 223 -11.25 -2.17 -8.31
C PHE A 223 -11.07 -2.87 -9.62
N HIS A 224 -12.03 -2.57 -10.46
CA HIS A 224 -11.97 -2.78 -11.84
C HIS A 224 -11.41 -4.10 -12.30
N THR A 225 -12.18 -4.79 -13.00
CA THR A 225 -11.80 -6.08 -13.56
C THR A 225 -10.88 -6.90 -12.65
N THR A 226 -11.02 -6.67 -11.34
CA THR A 226 -10.43 -7.50 -10.30
C THR A 226 -8.90 -7.41 -10.15
N ALA A 227 -8.29 -6.28 -10.43
CA ALA A 227 -6.86 -6.14 -10.17
C ALA A 227 -6.54 -6.28 -8.68
N PHE A 228 -7.35 -5.70 -7.81
CA PHE A 228 -7.30 -5.97 -6.38
C PHE A 228 -8.64 -5.75 -5.67
N VAL A 229 -8.74 -6.33 -4.50
CA VAL A 229 -9.93 -6.38 -3.68
C VAL A 229 -9.57 -5.92 -2.29
N THR A 230 -10.42 -5.12 -1.67
CA THR A 230 -10.28 -4.86 -0.25
C THR A 230 -10.96 -5.97 0.55
N LEU A 231 -10.29 -6.48 1.57
CA LEU A 231 -10.86 -7.44 2.52
C LEU A 231 -11.77 -6.69 3.48
N MET A 232 -12.84 -6.13 2.94
CA MET A 232 -13.73 -5.28 3.71
C MET A 232 -14.55 -6.07 4.72
N ARG A 233 -14.84 -5.39 5.72
CA ARG A 233 -15.62 -5.66 6.89
C ARG A 233 -17.11 -5.65 6.58
N PRO A 234 -17.90 -6.56 7.12
CA PRO A 234 -19.31 -6.26 7.35
C PRO A 234 -19.39 -5.08 8.33
N LEU A 235 -20.21 -4.08 8.04
CA LEU A 235 -20.58 -3.02 8.97
C LEU A 235 -21.26 -3.60 10.21
#